data_30e0a3959a92b7c34712569a3bcf0bf8
#
_entry.id   30e0a3959a92b7c34712569a3bcf0bf8
#
_cell.length_a   1.000
_cell.length_b   1.000
_cell.length_c   1.000
_cell.angle_alpha   90.00
_cell.angle_beta   90.00
_cell.angle_gamma   90.00
#
_symmetry.space_group_name_H-M   'P 1'
#
loop_
_entity.id
_entity.type
_entity.pdbx_description
1 polymer ?
#
loop_
_entity_poly.entity_id
_entity_poly.type
_entity_poly.pdbx_seq_one_letter_code
_entity_poly.pdbx_strand_id
1 'polypeptide(L)'
;MRRLKTFDLLKKRESVLRQKTISQLNQVSADAEKCRNISTELDKLLKEKHFESHELNANSFITDRHLVHKMMDQKEILENRLEYLETERLAAIADLDKSKEKLKVFEKRRLELKAKQQSALELKKDENANLSRKPR
;
A
#
# COMPACT_ATOMS: atom_id res chain seq x y z
N MET A 1 14.84 9.46 -29.11
CA MET A 1 14.79 10.29 -27.90
C MET A 1 13.41 10.50 -27.32
N ARG A 2 12.37 10.69 -28.11
CA ARG A 2 10.99 10.83 -27.59
C ARG A 2 10.51 9.61 -26.80
N ARG A 3 10.83 8.38 -27.26
CA ARG A 3 10.42 7.13 -26.58
C ARG A 3 11.08 6.95 -25.22
N LEU A 4 12.36 7.32 -25.07
CA LEU A 4 13.07 7.29 -23.79
C LEU A 4 12.46 8.27 -22.78
N LYS A 5 12.15 9.49 -23.22
CA LYS A 5 11.47 10.50 -22.39
C LYS A 5 10.09 10.01 -21.95
N THR A 6 9.35 9.35 -22.85
CA THR A 6 8.04 8.76 -22.53
C THR A 6 8.16 7.69 -21.44
N PHE A 7 9.14 6.79 -21.53
CA PHE A 7 9.38 5.78 -20.49
C PHE A 7 9.82 6.41 -19.17
N ASP A 8 10.64 7.44 -19.19
CA ASP A 8 11.03 8.19 -17.99
C ASP A 8 9.81 8.84 -17.32
N LEU A 9 8.91 9.43 -18.10
CA LEU A 9 7.66 10.01 -17.59
C LEU A 9 6.71 8.96 -17.02
N LEU A 10 6.56 7.81 -17.69
CA LEU A 10 5.75 6.69 -17.20
C LEU A 10 6.30 6.16 -15.88
N LYS A 11 7.62 6.03 -15.78
CA LYS A 11 8.30 5.59 -14.57
C LYS A 11 8.07 6.57 -13.42
N LYS A 12 8.19 7.88 -13.67
CA LYS A 12 7.90 8.92 -12.67
C LYS A 12 6.46 8.89 -12.22
N ARG A 13 5.52 8.78 -13.16
CA ARG A 13 4.09 8.66 -12.86
C ARG A 13 3.81 7.46 -11.98
N GLU A 14 4.35 6.30 -12.33
CA GLU A 14 4.17 5.07 -11.56
C GLU A 14 4.79 5.19 -10.16
N SER A 15 5.95 5.83 -10.03
CA SER A 15 6.59 6.11 -8.73
C SER A 15 5.73 7.00 -7.84
N VAL A 16 5.08 8.02 -8.40
CA VAL A 16 4.17 8.90 -7.66
C VAL A 16 2.93 8.12 -7.19
N LEU A 17 2.34 7.32 -8.06
CA LEU A 17 1.19 6.47 -7.71
C LEU A 17 1.55 5.46 -6.63
N ARG A 18 2.75 4.88 -6.72
CA ARG A 18 3.28 3.95 -5.73
C ARG A 18 3.45 4.63 -4.36
N GLN A 19 3.97 5.84 -4.32
CA GLN A 19 4.10 6.61 -3.08
C GLN A 19 2.76 6.91 -2.44
N LYS A 20 1.74 7.23 -3.23
CA LYS A 20 0.37 7.39 -2.73
C LYS A 20 -0.16 6.10 -2.12
N THR A 21 0.05 4.97 -2.78
CA THR A 21 -0.38 3.66 -2.29
C THR A 21 0.34 3.28 -0.99
N ILE A 22 1.65 3.54 -0.89
CA ILE A 22 2.43 3.33 0.34
C ILE A 22 1.89 4.19 1.48
N SER A 23 1.59 5.46 1.20
CA SER A 23 1.00 6.37 2.19
C SER A 23 -0.36 5.87 2.68
N GLN A 24 -1.22 5.42 1.78
CA GLN A 24 -2.51 4.80 2.12
C GLN A 24 -2.34 3.52 2.95
N LEU A 25 -1.38 2.68 2.59
CA LEU A 25 -1.07 1.46 3.34
C LEU A 25 -0.62 1.77 4.76
N ASN A 26 0.24 2.76 4.94
CA ASN A 26 0.69 3.23 6.24
C ASN A 26 -0.47 3.76 7.09
N GLN A 27 -1.38 4.51 6.48
CA GLN A 27 -2.58 5.04 7.13
C GLN A 27 -3.51 3.91 7.56
N VAL A 28 -3.77 2.95 6.69
CA VAL A 28 -4.60 1.77 6.98
C VAL A 28 -3.99 0.95 8.12
N SER A 29 -2.68 0.73 8.10
CA SER A 29 -1.96 -0.01 9.14
C SER A 29 -2.05 0.70 10.50
N ALA A 30 -1.90 2.02 10.53
CA ALA A 30 -2.03 2.82 11.74
C ALA A 30 -3.46 2.78 12.29
N ASP A 31 -4.47 2.90 11.44
CA ASP A 31 -5.89 2.82 11.82
C ASP A 31 -6.24 1.42 12.35
N ALA A 32 -5.73 0.37 11.73
CA ALA A 32 -5.93 -1.00 12.18
C ALA A 32 -5.31 -1.23 13.56
N GLU A 33 -4.14 -0.69 13.83
CA GLU A 33 -3.50 -0.79 15.14
C GLU A 33 -4.28 -0.06 16.22
N LYS A 34 -4.78 1.14 15.93
CA LYS A 34 -5.67 1.88 16.84
C LYS A 34 -6.92 1.07 17.17
N CYS A 35 -7.55 0.48 16.17
CA CYS A 35 -8.73 -0.38 16.38
C CYS A 35 -8.43 -1.59 17.25
N ARG A 36 -7.29 -2.24 17.05
CA ARG A 36 -6.86 -3.37 17.89
C ARG A 36 -6.62 -2.95 19.32
N ASN A 37 -5.98 -1.82 19.55
CA ASN A 37 -5.72 -1.29 20.88
C ASN A 37 -7.03 -0.97 21.62
N ILE A 38 -7.97 -0.32 20.95
CA ILE A 38 -9.28 -0.03 21.53
C ILE A 38 -10.04 -1.33 21.83
N SER A 39 -10.01 -2.29 20.92
CA SER A 39 -10.63 -3.60 21.11
C SER A 39 -10.04 -4.35 22.33
N THR A 40 -8.73 -4.30 22.51
CA THR A 40 -8.04 -4.89 23.66
C THR A 40 -8.46 -4.22 24.96
N GLU A 41 -8.56 -2.88 24.99
CA GLU A 41 -9.03 -2.15 26.16
C GLU A 41 -10.49 -2.47 26.49
N LEU A 42 -11.35 -2.57 25.48
CA LEU A 42 -12.74 -3.00 25.66
C LEU A 42 -12.83 -4.41 26.24
N ASP A 43 -12.00 -5.34 25.78
CA ASP A 43 -11.94 -6.70 26.34
C ASP A 43 -11.54 -6.68 27.82
N LYS A 44 -10.58 -5.86 28.19
CA LYS A 44 -10.17 -5.69 29.60
C LYS A 44 -11.31 -5.14 30.44
N LEU A 45 -11.97 -4.09 29.96
CA LEU A 45 -13.11 -3.50 30.66
C LEU A 45 -14.28 -4.47 30.80
N LEU A 46 -14.55 -5.28 29.78
CA LEU A 46 -15.60 -6.31 29.83
C LEU A 46 -15.26 -7.37 30.88
N LYS A 47 -14.01 -7.78 30.99
CA LYS A 47 -13.55 -8.73 32.02
C LYS A 47 -13.67 -8.14 33.42
N GLU A 48 -13.25 -6.89 33.60
CA GLU A 48 -13.37 -6.18 34.88
C GLU A 48 -14.83 -6.07 35.30
N LYS A 49 -15.71 -5.67 34.40
CA LYS A 49 -17.15 -5.59 34.64
C LYS A 49 -17.77 -6.94 35.04
N HIS A 50 -17.29 -8.02 34.42
CA HIS A 50 -17.76 -9.37 34.76
C HIS A 50 -17.41 -9.75 36.19
N PHE A 51 -16.25 -9.33 36.69
CA PHE A 51 -15.80 -9.58 38.07
C PHE A 51 -16.40 -8.62 39.11
N GLU A 52 -16.73 -7.38 38.73
CA GLU A 52 -17.34 -6.36 39.60
C GLU A 52 -18.83 -6.55 39.84
N SER A 53 -19.49 -7.45 39.15
CA SER A 53 -20.94 -7.65 39.20
C SER A 53 -21.46 -8.27 40.52
N HIS A 54 -20.65 -8.23 41.59
CA HIS A 54 -21.02 -8.79 42.91
C HIS A 54 -21.70 -7.82 43.88
N GLU A 55 -21.73 -6.54 43.58
CA GLU A 55 -22.47 -5.52 44.36
C GLU A 55 -23.86 -5.30 43.75
N LEU A 56 -24.82 -6.00 44.28
CA LEU A 56 -26.16 -6.06 43.70
C LEU A 56 -27.12 -5.04 44.29
N ASN A 57 -27.12 -3.87 43.68
CA ASN A 57 -28.31 -2.98 43.62
C ASN A 57 -28.94 -3.22 42.23
N ALA A 58 -30.28 -3.41 42.18
CA ALA A 58 -31.01 -3.67 40.94
C ALA A 58 -30.81 -2.58 39.89
N ASN A 59 -30.67 -1.32 40.29
CA ASN A 59 -30.40 -0.19 39.38
C ASN A 59 -28.99 -0.24 38.83
N SER A 60 -27.99 -0.57 39.65
CA SER A 60 -26.60 -0.71 39.17
C SER A 60 -26.43 -1.93 38.28
N PHE A 61 -27.16 -3.01 38.52
CA PHE A 61 -27.17 -4.19 37.65
C PHE A 61 -27.71 -3.86 36.26
N ILE A 62 -28.83 -3.14 36.16
CA ILE A 62 -29.41 -2.72 34.88
C ILE A 62 -28.48 -1.75 34.14
N THR A 63 -27.87 -0.80 34.84
CA THR A 63 -26.91 0.14 34.26
C THR A 63 -25.66 -0.58 33.75
N ASP A 64 -25.11 -1.50 34.52
CA ASP A 64 -23.93 -2.27 34.15
C ASP A 64 -24.22 -3.18 32.96
N ARG A 65 -25.40 -3.82 32.95
CA ARG A 65 -25.82 -4.64 31.81
C ARG A 65 -25.96 -3.84 30.53
N HIS A 66 -26.50 -2.60 30.63
CA HIS A 66 -26.64 -1.68 29.51
C HIS A 66 -25.27 -1.24 28.99
N LEU A 67 -24.35 -0.93 29.89
CA LEU A 67 -22.98 -0.57 29.54
C LEU A 67 -22.23 -1.72 28.88
N VAL A 68 -22.35 -2.93 29.39
CA VAL A 68 -21.76 -4.14 28.80
C VAL A 68 -22.30 -4.37 27.39
N HIS A 69 -23.59 -4.18 27.20
CA HIS A 69 -24.22 -4.31 25.89
C HIS A 69 -23.67 -3.30 24.89
N LYS A 70 -23.51 -2.05 25.29
CA LYS A 70 -22.89 -1.01 24.46
C LYS A 70 -21.43 -1.33 24.13
N MET A 71 -20.69 -1.84 25.09
CA MET A 71 -19.28 -2.26 24.88
C MET A 71 -19.18 -3.39 23.87
N MET A 72 -20.09 -4.38 23.95
CA MET A 72 -20.15 -5.48 22.99
C MET A 72 -20.49 -5.00 21.58
N ASP A 73 -21.43 -4.05 21.45
CA ASP A 73 -21.78 -3.45 20.18
C ASP A 73 -20.59 -2.67 19.59
N GLN A 74 -19.87 -1.92 20.41
CA GLN A 74 -18.66 -1.21 19.99
C GLN A 74 -17.55 -2.16 19.54
N LYS A 75 -17.39 -3.27 20.25
CA LYS A 75 -16.42 -4.31 19.89
C LYS A 75 -16.75 -4.93 18.54
N GLU A 76 -18.02 -5.20 18.27
CA GLU A 76 -18.47 -5.73 16.97
C GLU A 76 -18.20 -4.73 15.83
N ILE A 77 -18.47 -3.45 16.04
CA ILE A 77 -18.19 -2.39 15.09
C ILE A 77 -16.68 -2.33 14.79
N LEU A 78 -15.83 -2.42 15.81
CA LEU A 78 -14.38 -2.42 15.66
C LEU A 78 -13.86 -3.66 14.92
N GLU A 79 -14.42 -4.84 15.18
CA GLU A 79 -14.09 -6.06 14.48
C GLU A 79 -14.42 -5.98 12.99
N ASN A 80 -15.60 -5.44 12.66
CA ASN A 80 -16.02 -5.22 11.27
C ASN A 80 -15.11 -4.21 10.57
N ARG A 81 -14.73 -3.14 11.28
CA ARG A 81 -13.79 -2.16 10.76
C ARG A 81 -12.40 -2.75 10.51
N LEU A 82 -11.93 -3.62 11.41
CA LEU A 82 -10.66 -4.33 11.25
C LEU A 82 -10.66 -5.23 10.02
N GLU A 83 -11.75 -5.95 9.76
CA GLU A 83 -11.89 -6.77 8.55
C GLU A 83 -11.82 -5.92 7.29
N TYR A 84 -12.51 -4.79 7.28
CA TYR A 84 -12.49 -3.84 6.18
C TYR A 84 -11.07 -3.28 5.94
N LEU A 85 -10.39 -2.87 7.01
CA LEU A 85 -9.03 -2.35 6.93
C LEU A 85 -8.04 -3.41 6.46
N GLU A 86 -8.21 -4.67 6.86
CA GLU A 86 -7.38 -5.79 6.39
C GLU A 86 -7.60 -6.03 4.90
N THR A 87 -8.83 -5.97 4.42
CA THR A 87 -9.16 -6.06 2.99
C THR A 87 -8.49 -4.94 2.19
N GLU A 88 -8.56 -3.71 2.70
CA GLU A 88 -7.88 -2.56 2.07
C GLU A 88 -6.36 -2.72 2.07
N ARG A 89 -5.80 -3.23 3.15
CA ARG A 89 -4.37 -3.51 3.25
C ARG A 89 -3.91 -4.51 2.19
N LEU A 90 -4.63 -5.60 2.04
CA LEU A 90 -4.34 -6.62 1.03
C LEU A 90 -4.48 -6.07 -0.39
N ALA A 91 -5.49 -5.26 -0.64
CA ALA A 91 -5.67 -4.60 -1.94
C ALA A 91 -4.51 -3.64 -2.25
N ALA A 92 -4.06 -2.87 -1.28
CA ALA A 92 -2.93 -1.96 -1.43
C ALA A 92 -1.61 -2.72 -1.71
N ILE A 93 -1.39 -3.84 -1.02
CA ILE A 93 -0.22 -4.71 -1.26
C ILE A 93 -0.26 -5.28 -2.69
N ALA A 94 -1.43 -5.74 -3.14
CA ALA A 94 -1.60 -6.23 -4.51
C ALA A 94 -1.31 -5.14 -5.55
N ASP A 95 -1.76 -3.91 -5.31
CA ASP A 95 -1.47 -2.76 -6.17
C ASP A 95 0.03 -2.43 -6.20
N LEU A 96 0.72 -2.52 -5.06
CA LEU A 96 2.17 -2.33 -4.98
C LEU A 96 2.93 -3.39 -5.77
N ASP A 97 2.50 -4.64 -5.73
CA ASP A 97 3.09 -5.73 -6.49
C ASP A 97 2.92 -5.52 -7.99
N LYS A 98 1.73 -5.10 -8.43
CA LYS A 98 1.46 -4.74 -9.83
C LYS A 98 2.33 -3.55 -10.28
N SER A 99 2.46 -2.55 -9.44
CA SER A 99 3.30 -1.38 -9.69
C SER A 99 4.77 -1.76 -9.85
N LYS A 100 5.25 -2.65 -8.99
CA LYS A 100 6.61 -3.19 -9.06
C LYS A 100 6.87 -3.90 -10.40
N GLU A 101 5.92 -4.72 -10.86
CA GLU A 101 6.03 -5.41 -12.16
C GLU A 101 6.02 -4.41 -13.33
N LYS A 102 5.16 -3.40 -13.29
CA LYS A 102 5.14 -2.33 -14.31
C LYS A 102 6.46 -1.59 -14.38
N LEU A 103 7.05 -1.24 -13.24
CA LEU A 103 8.34 -0.55 -13.18
C LEU A 103 9.46 -1.42 -13.77
N LYS A 104 9.45 -2.71 -13.51
CA LYS A 104 10.41 -3.67 -14.11
C LYS A 104 10.27 -3.70 -15.62
N VAL A 105 9.05 -3.77 -16.14
CA VAL A 105 8.77 -3.77 -17.58
C VAL A 105 9.24 -2.46 -18.23
N PHE A 106 8.94 -1.31 -17.61
CA PHE A 106 9.38 -0.02 -18.12
C PHE A 106 10.91 0.10 -18.16
N GLU A 107 11.59 -0.34 -17.11
CA GLU A 107 13.04 -0.31 -17.04
C GLU A 107 13.67 -1.22 -18.09
N LYS A 108 13.14 -2.41 -18.27
CA LYS A 108 13.60 -3.36 -19.29
C LYS A 108 13.47 -2.76 -20.70
N ARG A 109 12.31 -2.21 -21.02
CA ARG A 109 12.06 -1.58 -22.32
C ARG A 109 12.92 -0.34 -22.55
N ARG A 110 13.13 0.44 -21.49
CA ARG A 110 14.04 1.59 -21.53
C ARG A 110 15.46 1.19 -21.88
N LEU A 111 15.99 0.15 -21.24
CA LEU A 111 17.31 -0.39 -21.49
C LEU A 111 17.44 -0.95 -22.91
N GLU A 112 16.43 -1.66 -23.40
CA GLU A 112 16.40 -2.18 -24.78
C GLU A 112 16.43 -1.04 -25.80
N LEU A 113 15.65 0.02 -25.60
CA LEU A 113 15.66 1.18 -26.47
C LEU A 113 17.01 1.92 -26.46
N LYS A 114 17.59 2.07 -25.29
CA LYS A 114 18.91 2.68 -25.13
C LYS A 114 20.00 1.89 -25.86
N ALA A 115 19.96 0.56 -25.76
CA ALA A 115 20.86 -0.33 -26.47
C ALA A 115 20.69 -0.22 -27.99
N LYS A 116 19.47 -0.17 -28.49
CA LYS A 116 19.17 0.02 -29.92
C LYS A 116 19.68 1.37 -30.44
N GLN A 117 19.50 2.43 -29.69
CA GLN A 117 19.98 3.76 -30.05
C GLN A 117 21.52 3.79 -30.08
N GLN A 118 22.17 3.16 -29.12
CA GLN A 118 23.62 3.05 -29.08
C GLN A 118 24.16 2.26 -30.28
N SER A 119 23.55 1.13 -30.60
CA SER A 119 23.93 0.31 -31.78
C SER A 119 23.75 1.11 -33.07
N ALA A 120 22.66 1.85 -33.20
CA ALA A 120 22.42 2.71 -34.37
C ALA A 120 23.46 3.81 -34.50
N LEU A 121 23.88 4.43 -33.39
CA LEU A 121 24.92 5.44 -33.36
C LEU A 121 26.28 4.87 -33.73
N GLU A 122 26.63 3.70 -33.24
CA GLU A 122 27.87 3.00 -33.56
C GLU A 122 27.95 2.63 -35.05
N LEU A 123 26.84 2.12 -35.62
CA LEU A 123 26.74 1.84 -37.05
C LEU A 123 26.95 3.10 -37.89
N LYS A 124 26.35 4.21 -37.51
CA LYS A 124 26.56 5.50 -38.18
C LYS A 124 28.00 5.98 -38.11
N LYS A 125 28.65 5.82 -36.96
CA LYS A 125 30.07 6.15 -36.78
C LYS A 125 30.96 5.28 -37.65
N ASP A 126 30.69 3.99 -37.74
CA ASP A 126 31.43 3.04 -38.55
C ASP A 126 31.26 3.34 -40.04
N GLU A 127 30.04 3.63 -40.49
CA GLU A 127 29.74 4.06 -41.86
C GLU A 127 30.49 5.36 -42.20
N ASN A 128 30.45 6.34 -41.33
CA ASN A 128 31.19 7.61 -41.54
C ASN A 128 32.69 7.39 -41.53
N ALA A 129 33.22 6.53 -40.68
CA ALA A 129 34.61 6.17 -40.65
C ALA A 129 35.06 5.44 -41.97
N ASN A 130 34.20 4.51 -42.45
CA ASN A 130 34.44 3.82 -43.73
C ASN A 130 34.39 4.79 -44.92
N LEU A 131 33.45 5.73 -44.93
CA LEU A 131 33.37 6.76 -45.98
C LEU A 131 34.56 7.70 -45.99
N SER A 132 35.13 8.02 -44.83
CA SER A 132 36.33 8.87 -44.75
C SER A 132 37.62 8.12 -45.07
N ARG A 133 37.60 6.79 -45.07
CA ARG A 133 38.75 5.91 -45.39
C ARG A 133 38.78 5.44 -46.85
N LYS A 134 37.80 5.75 -47.68
CA LYS A 134 37.81 5.36 -49.09
C LYS A 134 38.95 6.03 -49.80
N PRO A 135 39.82 5.24 -50.49
CA PRO A 135 40.88 5.83 -51.30
C PRO A 135 40.27 6.62 -52.47
N ARG A 136 40.92 7.69 -52.80
CA ARG A 136 40.55 8.55 -53.93
C ARG A 136 40.61 7.85 -55.26
#